data_72720140c246c4411ed9bc8c9a9cccd6
#
_entry.id   72720140c246c4411ed9bc8c9a9cccd6
#
_cell.length_a   1.000
_cell.length_b   1.000
_cell.length_c   1.000
_cell.angle_alpha   90.00
_cell.angle_beta   90.00
_cell.angle_gamma   90.00
#
_symmetry.space_group_name_H-M   'P 1'
#
loop_
_entity.id
_entity.type
_entity.pdbx_description
1 polymer ?
#
loop_
_entity_poly.entity_id
_entity_poly.type
_entity_poly.pdbx_seq_one_letter_code
_entity_poly.pdbx_strand_id
1 'polypeptide(L)'
;MKIKKEYERWLANAVADTDVAAELKAMDYVEVEDAFYRDLAFGTGGLRGVIGAGTNRMNIYTVAKASQGLADYLKKHFKEPSVAIGYDSRIKSDVFAKVAAGVFAANGVSVNIWPVLMPVPTVSFATRYLYTSAGVMVTASHNPGKYNGYKVYGADGCQITTEAAAEILAEIEKLDIFADVKTSNFEAGVANGSIRYIPDEVYTAFVEQVKNQSVLFGENVNKNVAIVYSPLNGTGLKPVTRTLQEMGYTNITVVKEQEQPDGHFPTCPYPNPEIKEAMALGMEYARKCNADLLLATDPDCDRVGIAVKNKAGEYELLTGNQTGMLLLDYICSQRIKHGKMPADPVMIKTIVTMDMGEQIAAHYGLRTVNVLTGFKFIGEQIGKLEQLGKADSYVFVFEESYGYLTGSYVRDKDGVDGAYMICEMFSYYATQGISLLDRLDELYKTYGYCLNTLHSYEFDGSAGFARMQSIMQAFRGGIKEFGGKKVARLLDYVQGLDGLPKSDVLKFLLEDNCSLVVRPSGTEPKLKIYISVSAENKEMAEEVEDEIAKTAEKWIC
;
A
#
# COMPACT_ATOMS: atom_id res chain seq x y z
N MET A 1 8.70 -36.88 6.66
CA MET A 1 7.75 -37.52 7.62
C MET A 1 6.71 -36.52 8.18
N LYS A 2 7.10 -35.33 8.59
CA LYS A 2 6.16 -34.30 9.13
C LYS A 2 5.18 -33.79 8.05
N ILE A 3 5.68 -33.43 6.86
CA ILE A 3 4.86 -32.94 5.71
C ILE A 3 3.81 -33.97 5.31
N LYS A 4 4.20 -35.23 5.07
CA LYS A 4 3.27 -36.30 4.67
C LYS A 4 2.16 -36.52 5.70
N LYS A 5 2.49 -36.48 7.00
CA LYS A 5 1.50 -36.64 8.08
C LYS A 5 0.49 -35.49 8.10
N GLU A 6 0.96 -34.26 7.86
CA GLU A 6 0.08 -33.08 7.81
C GLU A 6 -0.81 -33.10 6.57
N TYR A 7 -0.26 -33.47 5.42
CA TYR A 7 -1.03 -33.66 4.19
C TYR A 7 -2.16 -34.72 4.36
N GLU A 8 -1.83 -35.91 4.94
CA GLU A 8 -2.83 -36.95 5.23
C GLU A 8 -3.92 -36.44 6.18
N ARG A 9 -3.55 -35.63 7.16
CA ARG A 9 -4.48 -34.97 8.06
C ARG A 9 -5.41 -34.01 7.34
N TRP A 10 -4.90 -33.20 6.39
CA TRP A 10 -5.70 -32.29 5.58
C TRP A 10 -6.64 -33.04 4.66
N LEU A 11 -6.21 -34.13 4.03
CA LEU A 11 -7.09 -35.00 3.22
C LEU A 11 -8.29 -35.50 4.02
N ALA A 12 -8.12 -35.77 5.29
CA ALA A 12 -9.19 -36.28 6.16
C ALA A 12 -10.13 -35.17 6.68
N ASN A 13 -9.63 -33.95 6.91
CA ASN A 13 -10.37 -32.92 7.66
C ASN A 13 -10.76 -31.71 6.81
N ALA A 14 -10.04 -31.39 5.71
CA ALA A 14 -10.30 -30.20 4.90
C ALA A 14 -11.38 -30.45 3.85
N VAL A 15 -12.58 -30.78 4.30
CA VAL A 15 -13.72 -31.19 3.43
C VAL A 15 -14.78 -30.11 3.25
N ALA A 16 -14.69 -28.99 3.99
CA ALA A 16 -15.70 -27.94 3.95
C ALA A 16 -15.61 -27.06 2.69
N ASP A 17 -14.41 -26.94 2.07
CA ASP A 17 -14.20 -26.29 0.78
C ASP A 17 -13.95 -27.36 -0.29
N THR A 18 -14.86 -27.47 -1.23
CA THR A 18 -14.79 -28.49 -2.31
C THR A 18 -13.60 -28.33 -3.22
N ASP A 19 -13.17 -27.07 -3.45
CA ASP A 19 -12.00 -26.77 -4.30
C ASP A 19 -10.71 -27.21 -3.60
N VAL A 20 -10.57 -26.87 -2.30
CA VAL A 20 -9.44 -27.32 -1.47
C VAL A 20 -9.39 -28.85 -1.38
N ALA A 21 -10.53 -29.51 -1.18
CA ALA A 21 -10.60 -30.97 -1.11
C ALA A 21 -10.26 -31.64 -2.44
N ALA A 22 -10.63 -31.04 -3.57
CA ALA A 22 -10.29 -31.53 -4.91
C ALA A 22 -8.80 -31.34 -5.21
N GLU A 23 -8.25 -30.19 -4.90
CA GLU A 23 -6.84 -29.86 -5.09
C GLU A 23 -5.94 -30.81 -4.26
N LEU A 24 -6.26 -31.03 -2.99
CA LEU A 24 -5.52 -31.98 -2.14
C LEU A 24 -5.41 -33.37 -2.76
N LYS A 25 -6.50 -33.87 -3.37
CA LYS A 25 -6.51 -35.20 -4.00
C LYS A 25 -5.71 -35.26 -5.29
N ALA A 26 -5.51 -34.11 -5.94
CA ALA A 26 -4.80 -34.01 -7.22
C ALA A 26 -3.30 -33.73 -7.07
N MET A 27 -2.85 -33.24 -5.90
CA MET A 27 -1.45 -32.84 -5.66
C MET A 27 -0.45 -33.97 -5.89
N ASP A 28 0.60 -33.66 -6.63
CA ASP A 28 1.80 -34.50 -6.69
C ASP A 28 2.72 -34.26 -5.47
N TYR A 29 3.86 -34.99 -5.44
CA TYR A 29 4.80 -34.90 -4.32
C TYR A 29 5.43 -33.51 -4.16
N VAL A 30 5.74 -32.84 -5.26
CA VAL A 30 6.39 -31.50 -5.27
C VAL A 30 5.41 -30.46 -4.76
N GLU A 31 4.16 -30.54 -5.23
CA GLU A 31 3.07 -29.66 -4.79
C GLU A 31 2.76 -29.84 -3.31
N VAL A 32 2.74 -31.08 -2.81
CA VAL A 32 2.56 -31.38 -1.38
C VAL A 32 3.70 -30.79 -0.56
N GLU A 33 4.96 -30.94 -1.02
CA GLU A 33 6.10 -30.36 -0.31
C GLU A 33 5.99 -28.84 -0.22
N ASP A 34 5.67 -28.15 -1.31
CA ASP A 34 5.54 -26.69 -1.36
C ASP A 34 4.32 -26.18 -0.55
N ALA A 35 3.21 -26.92 -0.53
CA ALA A 35 2.01 -26.54 0.20
C ALA A 35 2.11 -26.75 1.73
N PHE A 36 2.99 -27.66 2.20
CA PHE A 36 3.03 -28.10 3.60
C PHE A 36 4.40 -27.98 4.29
N TYR A 37 5.45 -27.43 3.65
CA TYR A 37 6.77 -27.35 4.29
C TYR A 37 6.80 -26.39 5.49
N ARG A 38 5.86 -25.45 5.57
CA ARG A 38 5.67 -24.49 6.68
C ARG A 38 4.21 -24.04 6.77
N ASP A 39 3.89 -23.33 7.83
CA ASP A 39 2.66 -22.56 7.93
C ASP A 39 2.81 -21.22 7.19
N LEU A 40 1.70 -20.68 6.67
CA LEU A 40 1.65 -19.35 6.08
C LEU A 40 2.00 -18.31 7.16
N ALA A 41 3.05 -17.55 6.92
CA ALA A 41 3.54 -16.61 7.91
C ALA A 41 2.53 -15.47 8.15
N PHE A 42 2.18 -15.25 9.41
CA PHE A 42 1.55 -14.01 9.84
C PHE A 42 2.66 -12.96 10.00
N GLY A 43 2.86 -12.17 8.94
CA GLY A 43 3.90 -11.14 8.90
C GLY A 43 3.57 -9.94 9.80
N THR A 44 4.27 -8.84 9.61
CA THR A 44 4.13 -7.62 10.43
C THR A 44 2.80 -6.87 10.25
N GLY A 45 1.84 -7.40 9.52
CA GLY A 45 0.56 -6.74 9.26
C GLY A 45 -0.54 -7.69 8.78
N GLY A 46 -0.31 -9.02 8.81
CA GLY A 46 -1.29 -10.02 8.37
C GLY A 46 -0.71 -11.15 7.53
N LEU A 47 -1.57 -11.87 6.80
CA LEU A 47 -1.20 -12.95 5.91
C LEU A 47 -1.08 -12.48 4.46
N ARG A 48 -0.21 -13.13 3.68
CA ARG A 48 -0.20 -13.05 2.21
C ARG A 48 0.35 -14.34 1.64
N GLY A 49 -0.33 -14.92 0.66
CA GLY A 49 0.10 -16.16 0.02
C GLY A 49 -0.69 -16.49 -1.23
N VAL A 50 -0.26 -17.54 -1.91
CA VAL A 50 -0.98 -18.13 -3.03
C VAL A 50 -2.26 -18.78 -2.52
N ILE A 51 -3.37 -18.60 -3.24
CA ILE A 51 -4.65 -19.27 -2.96
C ILE A 51 -4.49 -20.75 -3.28
N GLY A 52 -4.93 -21.64 -2.39
CA GLY A 52 -4.89 -23.08 -2.62
C GLY A 52 -4.93 -23.91 -1.32
N ALA A 53 -4.79 -25.21 -1.48
CA ALA A 53 -4.81 -26.17 -0.39
C ALA A 53 -3.44 -26.23 0.31
N GLY A 54 -3.45 -26.35 1.65
CA GLY A 54 -2.26 -26.53 2.47
C GLY A 54 -2.03 -25.45 3.51
N THR A 55 -1.08 -25.69 4.40
CA THR A 55 -0.76 -24.79 5.51
C THR A 55 -0.03 -23.52 5.06
N ASN A 56 0.70 -23.59 3.94
CA ASN A 56 1.44 -22.46 3.32
C ASN A 56 0.63 -21.79 2.20
N ARG A 57 -0.69 -21.79 2.27
CA ARG A 57 -1.61 -21.24 1.28
C ARG A 57 -2.70 -20.40 1.92
N MET A 58 -3.26 -19.48 1.15
CA MET A 58 -4.49 -18.76 1.49
C MET A 58 -5.70 -19.65 1.17
N ASN A 59 -6.44 -20.04 2.19
CA ASN A 59 -7.69 -20.80 2.08
C ASN A 59 -8.58 -20.51 3.29
N ILE A 60 -9.78 -21.09 3.31
CA ILE A 60 -10.74 -20.86 4.40
C ILE A 60 -10.21 -21.30 5.77
N TYR A 61 -9.35 -22.31 5.85
CA TYR A 61 -8.80 -22.84 7.10
C TYR A 61 -7.71 -21.92 7.66
N THR A 62 -6.78 -21.47 6.83
CA THR A 62 -5.70 -20.55 7.24
C THR A 62 -6.25 -19.17 7.63
N VAL A 63 -7.26 -18.67 6.90
CA VAL A 63 -7.97 -17.43 7.24
C VAL A 63 -8.75 -17.60 8.55
N ALA A 64 -9.44 -18.73 8.73
CA ALA A 64 -10.20 -19.01 9.96
C ALA A 64 -9.28 -19.11 11.19
N LYS A 65 -8.12 -19.79 11.07
CA LYS A 65 -7.11 -19.87 12.12
C LYS A 65 -6.56 -18.50 12.50
N ALA A 66 -6.23 -17.67 11.52
CA ALA A 66 -5.76 -16.29 11.77
C ALA A 66 -6.84 -15.44 12.44
N SER A 67 -8.09 -15.56 12.00
CA SER A 67 -9.23 -14.83 12.59
C SER A 67 -9.53 -15.30 14.02
N GLN A 68 -9.35 -16.59 14.33
CA GLN A 68 -9.46 -17.11 15.70
C GLN A 68 -8.39 -16.51 16.60
N GLY A 69 -7.12 -16.50 16.17
CA GLY A 69 -6.03 -15.90 16.95
C GLY A 69 -6.24 -14.39 17.18
N LEU A 70 -6.70 -13.66 16.15
CA LEU A 70 -7.07 -12.26 16.31
C LEU A 70 -8.27 -12.10 17.28
N ALA A 71 -9.30 -12.93 17.20
CA ALA A 71 -10.43 -12.89 18.14
C ALA A 71 -9.97 -13.12 19.59
N ASP A 72 -9.05 -14.07 19.80
CA ASP A 72 -8.50 -14.36 21.13
C ASP A 72 -7.65 -13.20 21.67
N TYR A 73 -6.86 -12.54 20.82
CA TYR A 73 -6.17 -11.31 21.15
C TYR A 73 -7.15 -10.19 21.54
N LEU A 74 -8.17 -9.94 20.70
CA LEU A 74 -9.14 -8.87 20.95
C LEU A 74 -9.90 -9.05 22.26
N LYS A 75 -10.31 -10.27 22.61
CA LYS A 75 -10.98 -10.58 23.90
C LYS A 75 -10.12 -10.31 25.11
N LYS A 76 -8.79 -10.34 24.98
CA LYS A 76 -7.86 -10.02 26.08
C LYS A 76 -7.69 -8.52 26.27
N HIS A 77 -7.76 -7.76 25.19
CA HIS A 77 -7.47 -6.32 25.20
C HIS A 77 -8.70 -5.43 25.27
N PHE A 78 -9.90 -5.94 24.89
CA PHE A 78 -11.13 -5.17 24.82
C PHE A 78 -12.27 -5.86 25.55
N LYS A 79 -13.04 -5.07 26.30
CA LYS A 79 -14.21 -5.58 27.03
C LYS A 79 -15.36 -5.99 26.10
N GLU A 80 -15.58 -5.20 25.07
CA GLU A 80 -16.62 -5.40 24.05
C GLU A 80 -15.94 -5.39 22.67
N PRO A 81 -15.27 -6.49 22.29
CA PRO A 81 -14.48 -6.51 21.06
C PRO A 81 -15.37 -6.46 19.82
N SER A 82 -14.93 -5.69 18.85
CA SER A 82 -15.62 -5.52 17.57
C SER A 82 -14.65 -5.35 16.42
N VAL A 83 -15.08 -5.68 15.20
CA VAL A 83 -14.24 -5.62 14.00
C VAL A 83 -14.99 -5.02 12.82
N ALA A 84 -14.29 -4.21 12.01
CA ALA A 84 -14.73 -3.77 10.69
C ALA A 84 -14.05 -4.63 9.62
N ILE A 85 -14.79 -5.19 8.65
CA ILE A 85 -14.25 -6.08 7.62
C ILE A 85 -14.56 -5.54 6.23
N GLY A 86 -13.53 -5.51 5.38
CA GLY A 86 -13.64 -5.23 3.95
C GLY A 86 -12.89 -6.26 3.11
N TYR A 87 -13.13 -6.22 1.81
CA TYR A 87 -12.51 -7.11 0.85
C TYR A 87 -12.44 -6.46 -0.54
N ASP A 88 -11.48 -6.91 -1.33
CA ASP A 88 -11.28 -6.45 -2.71
C ASP A 88 -11.92 -7.37 -3.76
N SER A 89 -11.57 -7.17 -5.03
CA SER A 89 -12.09 -7.92 -6.18
C SER A 89 -11.45 -9.29 -6.38
N ARG A 90 -10.42 -9.66 -5.61
CA ARG A 90 -9.64 -10.88 -5.81
C ARG A 90 -10.48 -12.15 -5.62
N ILE A 91 -10.03 -13.21 -6.29
CA ILE A 91 -10.62 -14.55 -6.19
C ILE A 91 -10.75 -14.92 -4.70
N LYS A 92 -11.95 -15.35 -4.29
CA LYS A 92 -12.31 -15.76 -2.91
C LYS A 92 -12.19 -14.67 -1.83
N SER A 93 -11.97 -13.38 -2.17
CA SER A 93 -11.90 -12.32 -1.14
C SER A 93 -13.19 -12.20 -0.33
N ASP A 94 -14.35 -12.25 -0.97
CA ASP A 94 -15.66 -12.25 -0.32
C ASP A 94 -15.89 -13.50 0.55
N VAL A 95 -15.45 -14.66 0.09
CA VAL A 95 -15.51 -15.93 0.84
C VAL A 95 -14.66 -15.84 2.11
N PHE A 96 -13.41 -15.38 1.98
CA PHE A 96 -12.50 -15.24 3.11
C PHE A 96 -13.00 -14.20 4.12
N ALA A 97 -13.58 -13.10 3.65
CA ALA A 97 -14.19 -12.10 4.52
C ALA A 97 -15.38 -12.66 5.33
N LYS A 98 -16.26 -13.46 4.69
CA LYS A 98 -17.38 -14.12 5.37
C LYS A 98 -16.92 -15.20 6.35
N VAL A 99 -15.86 -15.95 6.02
CA VAL A 99 -15.24 -16.93 6.94
C VAL A 99 -14.71 -16.21 8.17
N ALA A 100 -13.95 -15.13 7.99
CA ALA A 100 -13.45 -14.33 9.09
C ALA A 100 -14.59 -13.80 9.98
N ALA A 101 -15.65 -13.25 9.36
CA ALA A 101 -16.84 -12.77 10.07
C ALA A 101 -17.51 -13.87 10.91
N GLY A 102 -17.64 -15.08 10.34
CA GLY A 102 -18.20 -16.24 11.05
C GLY A 102 -17.36 -16.66 12.27
N VAL A 103 -16.03 -16.61 12.16
CA VAL A 103 -15.13 -16.90 13.27
C VAL A 103 -15.24 -15.84 14.37
N PHE A 104 -15.22 -14.54 14.02
CA PHE A 104 -15.38 -13.47 15.00
C PHE A 104 -16.71 -13.58 15.74
N ALA A 105 -17.81 -13.75 15.02
CA ALA A 105 -19.14 -13.89 15.59
C ALA A 105 -19.22 -15.10 16.56
N ALA A 106 -18.66 -16.26 16.17
CA ALA A 106 -18.61 -17.46 17.02
C ALA A 106 -17.81 -17.26 18.32
N ASN A 107 -16.90 -16.28 18.34
CA ASN A 107 -16.07 -15.92 19.50
C ASN A 107 -16.60 -14.74 20.30
N GLY A 108 -17.81 -14.25 20.00
CA GLY A 108 -18.44 -13.11 20.71
C GLY A 108 -17.83 -11.75 20.34
N VAL A 109 -17.15 -11.64 19.21
CA VAL A 109 -16.68 -10.37 18.63
C VAL A 109 -17.76 -9.83 17.70
N SER A 110 -18.24 -8.62 17.93
CA SER A 110 -19.23 -7.96 17.07
C SER A 110 -18.61 -7.62 15.70
N VAL A 111 -19.30 -7.99 14.63
CA VAL A 111 -18.79 -7.80 13.26
C VAL A 111 -19.57 -6.73 12.53
N ASN A 112 -18.83 -5.80 11.90
CA ASN A 112 -19.33 -4.87 10.91
C ASN A 112 -18.61 -5.18 9.58
N ILE A 113 -19.34 -5.60 8.54
CA ILE A 113 -18.76 -6.00 7.25
C ILE A 113 -19.33 -5.16 6.13
N TRP A 114 -18.48 -4.72 5.19
CA TRP A 114 -18.95 -4.07 3.99
C TRP A 114 -19.81 -5.03 3.16
N PRO A 115 -21.00 -4.59 2.69
CA PRO A 115 -21.91 -5.45 1.92
C PRO A 115 -21.38 -5.77 0.51
N VAL A 116 -20.45 -4.96 0.02
CA VAL A 116 -19.80 -5.09 -1.28
C VAL A 116 -18.29 -4.86 -1.13
N LEU A 117 -17.52 -5.22 -2.16
CA LEU A 117 -16.09 -4.90 -2.20
C LEU A 117 -15.85 -3.39 -2.06
N MET A 118 -14.81 -3.03 -1.32
CA MET A 118 -14.49 -1.64 -0.99
C MET A 118 -12.96 -1.43 -0.96
N PRO A 119 -12.48 -0.20 -1.19
CA PRO A 119 -11.06 0.15 -1.04
C PRO A 119 -10.50 -0.06 0.37
N VAL A 120 -9.20 -0.34 0.46
CA VAL A 120 -8.45 -0.40 1.73
C VAL A 120 -8.72 0.80 2.64
N PRO A 121 -8.64 2.07 2.19
CA PRO A 121 -8.84 3.20 3.07
C PRO A 121 -10.22 3.24 3.72
N THR A 122 -11.24 2.64 3.10
CA THR A 122 -12.58 2.58 3.71
C THR A 122 -12.63 1.65 4.92
N VAL A 123 -11.75 0.64 5.01
CA VAL A 123 -11.63 -0.22 6.20
C VAL A 123 -10.96 0.56 7.34
N SER A 124 -9.86 1.26 7.05
CA SER A 124 -9.22 2.16 8.02
C SER A 124 -10.23 3.21 8.54
N PHE A 125 -10.99 3.82 7.63
CA PHE A 125 -12.03 4.79 7.97
C PHE A 125 -13.15 4.18 8.81
N ALA A 126 -13.74 3.06 8.39
CA ALA A 126 -14.83 2.41 9.11
C ALA A 126 -14.42 1.94 10.51
N THR A 127 -13.18 1.45 10.67
CA THR A 127 -12.60 1.07 11.96
C THR A 127 -12.63 2.26 12.93
N ARG A 128 -12.22 3.44 12.49
CA ARG A 128 -12.22 4.67 13.27
C ARG A 128 -13.63 5.22 13.49
N TYR A 129 -14.41 5.32 12.41
CA TYR A 129 -15.74 5.92 12.42
C TYR A 129 -16.74 5.15 13.28
N LEU A 130 -16.66 3.83 13.25
CA LEU A 130 -17.52 2.92 14.04
C LEU A 130 -16.92 2.57 15.40
N TYR A 131 -15.73 3.10 15.74
CA TYR A 131 -15.01 2.79 16.97
C TYR A 131 -14.83 1.29 17.22
N THR A 132 -14.52 0.52 16.15
CA THR A 132 -14.26 -0.91 16.30
C THR A 132 -12.88 -1.16 16.90
N SER A 133 -12.73 -2.31 17.58
CA SER A 133 -11.46 -2.71 18.22
C SER A 133 -10.36 -3.06 17.21
N ALA A 134 -10.76 -3.46 16.00
CA ALA A 134 -9.85 -3.80 14.91
C ALA A 134 -10.53 -3.61 13.55
N GLY A 135 -9.72 -3.61 12.50
CA GLY A 135 -10.15 -3.72 11.11
C GLY A 135 -9.48 -4.91 10.43
N VAL A 136 -10.16 -5.48 9.46
CA VAL A 136 -9.63 -6.55 8.59
C VAL A 136 -9.92 -6.22 7.15
N MET A 137 -8.88 -6.27 6.30
CA MET A 137 -9.02 -6.15 4.85
C MET A 137 -8.49 -7.40 4.16
N VAL A 138 -9.37 -8.06 3.40
CA VAL A 138 -8.98 -9.22 2.59
C VAL A 138 -8.53 -8.73 1.22
N THR A 139 -7.22 -8.71 1.01
CA THR A 139 -6.57 -8.22 -0.21
C THR A 139 -5.12 -8.67 -0.29
N ALA A 140 -4.59 -8.78 -1.51
CA ALA A 140 -3.16 -8.87 -1.75
C ALA A 140 -2.65 -7.68 -2.58
N SER A 141 -3.36 -6.53 -2.55
CA SER A 141 -3.01 -5.29 -3.25
C SER A 141 -2.81 -5.55 -4.76
N HIS A 142 -1.68 -5.19 -5.32
CA HIS A 142 -1.31 -5.31 -6.73
C HIS A 142 -0.66 -6.65 -7.12
N ASN A 143 -0.59 -7.64 -6.24
CA ASN A 143 -0.01 -8.95 -6.57
C ASN A 143 -0.83 -9.64 -7.68
N PRO A 144 -0.23 -10.60 -8.42
CA PRO A 144 -0.96 -11.41 -9.41
C PRO A 144 -2.21 -12.09 -8.84
N GLY A 145 -3.18 -12.41 -9.70
CA GLY A 145 -4.50 -12.95 -9.32
C GLY A 145 -4.47 -14.24 -8.49
N LYS A 146 -3.39 -15.03 -8.59
CA LYS A 146 -3.22 -16.24 -7.76
C LYS A 146 -2.95 -15.97 -6.27
N TYR A 147 -2.67 -14.72 -5.88
CA TYR A 147 -2.43 -14.34 -4.49
C TYR A 147 -3.67 -13.75 -3.83
N ASN A 148 -3.81 -13.98 -2.54
CA ASN A 148 -4.69 -13.21 -1.67
C ASN A 148 -3.99 -12.95 -0.33
N GLY A 149 -4.63 -12.16 0.54
CA GLY A 149 -4.07 -11.77 1.82
C GLY A 149 -5.13 -11.35 2.83
N TYR A 150 -4.67 -11.03 4.02
CA TYR A 150 -5.49 -10.68 5.17
C TYR A 150 -4.73 -9.64 5.97
N LYS A 151 -5.03 -8.34 5.76
CA LYS A 151 -4.42 -7.22 6.48
C LYS A 151 -5.19 -6.93 7.75
N VAL A 152 -4.50 -6.65 8.86
CA VAL A 152 -5.10 -6.33 10.16
C VAL A 152 -4.78 -4.89 10.55
N TYR A 153 -5.79 -4.18 11.04
CA TYR A 153 -5.74 -2.79 11.50
C TYR A 153 -6.09 -2.73 12.99
N GLY A 154 -5.42 -1.87 13.74
CA GLY A 154 -5.76 -1.55 15.11
C GLY A 154 -6.99 -0.61 15.22
N ALA A 155 -7.46 -0.36 16.42
CA ALA A 155 -8.60 0.52 16.69
C ALA A 155 -8.40 1.97 16.19
N ASP A 156 -7.16 2.39 16.01
CA ASP A 156 -6.80 3.69 15.44
C ASP A 156 -6.90 3.75 13.90
N GLY A 157 -7.24 2.62 13.26
CA GLY A 157 -7.30 2.47 11.81
C GLY A 157 -5.94 2.33 11.12
N CYS A 158 -4.84 2.23 11.87
CA CYS A 158 -3.51 1.96 11.33
C CYS A 158 -3.27 0.45 11.23
N GLN A 159 -2.52 -0.02 10.24
CA GLN A 159 -2.05 -1.40 10.27
C GLN A 159 -1.31 -1.68 11.58
N ILE A 160 -1.55 -2.86 12.16
CA ILE A 160 -1.02 -3.23 13.47
C ILE A 160 0.48 -3.05 13.58
N THR A 161 0.93 -2.64 14.78
CA THR A 161 2.35 -2.53 15.13
C THR A 161 3.03 -3.89 15.17
N THR A 162 4.36 -3.89 15.20
CA THR A 162 5.15 -5.13 15.33
C THR A 162 4.83 -5.87 16.62
N GLU A 163 4.57 -5.15 17.71
CA GLU A 163 4.22 -5.72 19.02
C GLU A 163 2.87 -6.42 18.99
N ALA A 164 1.82 -5.72 18.51
CA ALA A 164 0.50 -6.32 18.36
C ALA A 164 0.51 -7.53 17.41
N ALA A 165 1.27 -7.45 16.30
CA ALA A 165 1.44 -8.56 15.39
C ALA A 165 2.09 -9.79 16.06
N ALA A 166 3.09 -9.58 16.91
CA ALA A 166 3.74 -10.67 17.67
C ALA A 166 2.79 -11.30 18.69
N GLU A 167 1.97 -10.50 19.38
CA GLU A 167 0.97 -11.03 20.31
C GLU A 167 -0.13 -11.84 19.59
N ILE A 168 -0.63 -11.34 18.46
CA ILE A 168 -1.61 -12.05 17.63
C ILE A 168 -1.01 -13.37 17.10
N LEU A 169 0.23 -13.34 16.61
CA LEU A 169 0.93 -14.52 16.15
C LEU A 169 1.05 -15.56 17.28
N ALA A 170 1.39 -15.12 18.49
CA ALA A 170 1.47 -16.02 19.64
C ALA A 170 0.12 -16.67 20.00
N GLU A 171 -1.01 -16.02 19.71
CA GLU A 171 -2.33 -16.67 19.82
C GLU A 171 -2.57 -17.68 18.69
N ILE A 172 -2.23 -17.31 17.44
CA ILE A 172 -2.39 -18.18 16.27
C ILE A 172 -1.58 -19.48 16.41
N GLU A 173 -0.36 -19.41 16.93
CA GLU A 173 0.55 -20.56 17.08
C GLU A 173 0.07 -21.60 18.10
N LYS A 174 -0.78 -21.22 19.05
CA LYS A 174 -1.39 -22.14 20.03
C LYS A 174 -2.48 -23.02 19.43
N LEU A 175 -3.06 -22.60 18.29
CA LEU A 175 -4.27 -23.18 17.75
C LEU A 175 -3.99 -24.37 16.83
N ASP A 176 -4.74 -25.42 17.03
CA ASP A 176 -4.93 -26.43 16.00
C ASP A 176 -5.95 -25.95 14.96
N ILE A 177 -5.57 -26.02 13.67
CA ILE A 177 -6.34 -25.45 12.56
C ILE A 177 -7.75 -26.09 12.39
N PHE A 178 -7.95 -27.32 12.83
CA PHE A 178 -9.22 -28.05 12.72
C PHE A 178 -9.98 -28.17 14.05
N ALA A 179 -9.26 -28.27 15.18
CA ALA A 179 -9.88 -28.56 16.48
C ALA A 179 -10.23 -27.30 17.29
N ASP A 180 -9.43 -26.22 17.18
CA ASP A 180 -9.55 -25.08 18.09
C ASP A 180 -10.25 -23.86 17.47
N VAL A 181 -10.51 -23.89 16.16
CA VAL A 181 -11.17 -22.80 15.45
C VAL A 181 -12.69 -22.90 15.59
N LYS A 182 -13.29 -21.89 16.22
CA LYS A 182 -14.75 -21.77 16.34
C LYS A 182 -15.30 -20.97 15.16
N THR A 183 -16.33 -21.48 14.53
CA THR A 183 -16.97 -20.82 13.39
C THR A 183 -18.49 -20.86 13.51
N SER A 184 -19.16 -19.86 13.00
CA SER A 184 -20.61 -19.82 12.83
C SER A 184 -20.97 -19.58 11.38
N ASN A 185 -22.17 -19.98 11.00
CA ASN A 185 -22.70 -19.68 9.69
C ASN A 185 -22.89 -18.15 9.54
N PHE A 186 -22.43 -17.59 8.44
CA PHE A 186 -22.49 -16.16 8.15
C PHE A 186 -23.92 -15.63 8.17
N GLU A 187 -24.83 -16.28 7.46
CA GLU A 187 -26.24 -15.86 7.36
C GLU A 187 -26.97 -15.93 8.71
N ALA A 188 -26.63 -16.95 9.52
CA ALA A 188 -27.15 -17.03 10.88
C ALA A 188 -26.62 -15.87 11.75
N GLY A 189 -25.36 -15.46 11.57
CA GLY A 189 -24.76 -14.30 12.23
C GLY A 189 -25.45 -12.99 11.84
N VAL A 190 -25.80 -12.84 10.56
CA VAL A 190 -26.58 -11.68 10.07
C VAL A 190 -27.98 -11.70 10.70
N ALA A 191 -28.65 -12.83 10.69
CA ALA A 191 -30.02 -12.98 11.21
C ALA A 191 -30.13 -12.67 12.72
N ASN A 192 -29.10 -13.02 13.51
CA ASN A 192 -29.09 -12.77 14.96
C ASN A 192 -28.43 -11.45 15.37
N GLY A 193 -27.89 -10.68 14.40
CA GLY A 193 -27.28 -9.37 14.60
C GLY A 193 -25.85 -9.37 15.14
N SER A 194 -25.19 -10.54 15.27
CA SER A 194 -23.75 -10.62 15.59
C SER A 194 -22.86 -10.17 14.43
N ILE A 195 -23.38 -10.27 13.21
CA ILE A 195 -22.79 -9.71 11.98
C ILE A 195 -23.75 -8.66 11.43
N ARG A 196 -23.25 -7.47 11.16
CA ARG A 196 -24.01 -6.35 10.61
C ARG A 196 -23.32 -5.83 9.37
N TYR A 197 -24.11 -5.40 8.39
CA TYR A 197 -23.56 -4.69 7.26
C TYR A 197 -23.24 -3.24 7.66
N ILE A 198 -22.10 -2.74 7.20
CA ILE A 198 -21.71 -1.33 7.33
C ILE A 198 -22.67 -0.51 6.47
N PRO A 199 -23.36 0.48 7.04
CA PRO A 199 -24.37 1.25 6.34
C PRO A 199 -23.75 2.26 5.35
N ASP A 200 -24.51 2.67 4.33
CA ASP A 200 -24.06 3.57 3.26
C ASP A 200 -23.68 4.98 3.76
N GLU A 201 -24.19 5.40 4.91
CA GLU A 201 -23.76 6.66 5.53
C GLU A 201 -22.27 6.67 5.91
N VAL A 202 -21.67 5.54 6.25
CA VAL A 202 -20.23 5.45 6.53
C VAL A 202 -19.44 5.66 5.24
N TYR A 203 -19.89 5.08 4.13
CA TYR A 203 -19.28 5.31 2.82
C TYR A 203 -19.43 6.77 2.37
N THR A 204 -20.60 7.36 2.57
CA THR A 204 -20.84 8.78 2.26
C THR A 204 -19.97 9.68 3.13
N ALA A 205 -19.84 9.39 4.42
CA ALA A 205 -18.94 10.13 5.32
C ALA A 205 -17.46 10.03 4.87
N PHE A 206 -17.02 8.86 4.39
CA PHE A 206 -15.69 8.70 3.80
C PHE A 206 -15.49 9.61 2.59
N VAL A 207 -16.43 9.60 1.63
CA VAL A 207 -16.36 10.45 0.43
C VAL A 207 -16.31 11.94 0.82
N GLU A 208 -17.11 12.36 1.81
CA GLU A 208 -17.06 13.75 2.32
C GLU A 208 -15.69 14.10 2.92
N GLN A 209 -15.03 13.17 3.62
CA GLN A 209 -13.67 13.42 4.13
C GLN A 209 -12.67 13.61 2.99
N VAL A 210 -12.74 12.81 1.93
CA VAL A 210 -11.90 12.98 0.74
C VAL A 210 -12.14 14.35 0.08
N LYS A 211 -13.41 14.74 -0.13
CA LYS A 211 -13.78 16.05 -0.70
C LYS A 211 -13.25 17.23 0.12
N ASN A 212 -13.22 17.09 1.43
CA ASN A 212 -12.72 18.12 2.35
C ASN A 212 -11.19 18.33 2.25
N GLN A 213 -10.45 17.48 1.53
CA GLN A 213 -9.01 17.66 1.31
C GLN A 213 -8.68 18.71 0.25
N SER A 214 -9.68 19.21 -0.49
CA SER A 214 -9.48 20.28 -1.48
C SER A 214 -8.67 21.46 -0.93
N VAL A 215 -7.67 21.88 -1.67
CA VAL A 215 -6.87 23.08 -1.36
C VAL A 215 -7.11 24.25 -2.31
N LEU A 216 -8.19 24.20 -3.09
CA LEU A 216 -8.62 25.33 -3.94
C LEU A 216 -9.13 26.52 -3.13
N PHE A 217 -9.68 26.29 -1.94
CA PHE A 217 -10.21 27.32 -1.06
C PHE A 217 -11.15 28.33 -1.76
N GLY A 218 -11.95 27.83 -2.72
CA GLY A 218 -12.91 28.63 -3.49
C GLY A 218 -12.39 29.16 -4.82
N GLU A 219 -11.17 28.85 -5.22
CA GLU A 219 -10.68 29.19 -6.56
C GLU A 219 -11.43 28.40 -7.64
N ASN A 220 -11.74 29.09 -8.74
CA ASN A 220 -12.33 28.47 -9.91
C ASN A 220 -11.26 27.86 -10.81
N VAL A 221 -11.42 26.59 -11.13
CA VAL A 221 -10.56 25.87 -12.08
C VAL A 221 -11.41 25.20 -13.16
N ASN A 222 -10.80 24.95 -14.32
CA ASN A 222 -11.46 24.20 -15.38
C ASN A 222 -11.58 22.70 -14.98
N LYS A 223 -12.76 22.29 -14.60
CA LYS A 223 -13.08 20.89 -14.25
C LYS A 223 -13.57 20.04 -15.43
N ASN A 224 -13.66 20.63 -16.62
CA ASN A 224 -14.03 19.93 -17.84
C ASN A 224 -12.79 19.31 -18.55
N VAL A 225 -11.78 18.96 -17.79
CA VAL A 225 -10.61 18.21 -18.27
C VAL A 225 -11.02 16.78 -18.63
N ALA A 226 -10.52 16.28 -19.76
CA ALA A 226 -10.83 14.93 -20.23
C ALA A 226 -9.96 13.92 -19.47
N ILE A 227 -10.61 13.10 -18.66
CA ILE A 227 -9.96 12.10 -17.80
C ILE A 227 -10.26 10.71 -18.33
N VAL A 228 -9.24 9.89 -18.53
CA VAL A 228 -9.39 8.43 -18.64
C VAL A 228 -9.07 7.81 -17.28
N TYR A 229 -9.93 6.93 -16.81
CA TYR A 229 -9.75 6.24 -15.53
C TYR A 229 -9.81 4.72 -15.69
N SER A 230 -8.84 4.01 -15.12
CA SER A 230 -8.86 2.56 -14.97
C SER A 230 -8.81 2.15 -13.51
N PRO A 231 -9.82 1.43 -13.00
CA PRO A 231 -9.77 0.78 -11.69
C PRO A 231 -8.98 -0.54 -11.69
N LEU A 232 -8.36 -0.94 -12.80
CA LEU A 232 -7.64 -2.21 -12.97
C LEU A 232 -8.41 -3.42 -12.43
N ASN A 233 -9.70 -3.52 -12.77
CA ASN A 233 -10.64 -4.55 -12.29
C ASN A 233 -10.76 -4.61 -10.75
N GLY A 234 -10.44 -3.53 -10.06
CA GLY A 234 -10.40 -3.43 -8.59
C GLY A 234 -11.62 -2.72 -7.99
N THR A 235 -11.41 -2.18 -6.79
CA THR A 235 -12.45 -1.57 -5.95
C THR A 235 -12.69 -0.09 -6.22
N GLY A 236 -11.82 0.56 -7.01
CA GLY A 236 -11.78 2.02 -7.13
C GLY A 236 -12.91 2.63 -7.97
N LEU A 237 -13.60 1.86 -8.83
CA LEU A 237 -14.58 2.41 -9.78
C LEU A 237 -15.59 3.34 -9.10
N LYS A 238 -16.38 2.81 -8.19
CA LYS A 238 -17.47 3.57 -7.55
C LYS A 238 -16.95 4.74 -6.69
N PRO A 239 -15.98 4.56 -5.77
CA PRO A 239 -15.57 5.66 -4.89
C PRO A 239 -14.81 6.78 -5.63
N VAL A 240 -13.93 6.44 -6.59
CA VAL A 240 -13.20 7.46 -7.35
C VAL A 240 -14.14 8.25 -8.26
N THR A 241 -14.98 7.56 -9.06
CA THR A 241 -15.91 8.26 -9.97
C THR A 241 -16.94 9.08 -9.21
N ARG A 242 -17.49 8.58 -8.09
CA ARG A 242 -18.42 9.34 -7.24
C ARG A 242 -17.75 10.61 -6.71
N THR A 243 -16.57 10.49 -6.11
CA THR A 243 -15.85 11.65 -5.57
C THR A 243 -15.56 12.69 -6.65
N LEU A 244 -15.03 12.27 -7.80
CA LEU A 244 -14.73 13.16 -8.91
C LEU A 244 -16.00 13.86 -9.43
N GLN A 245 -17.10 13.12 -9.64
CA GLN A 245 -18.37 13.67 -10.11
C GLN A 245 -18.97 14.67 -9.12
N GLU A 246 -18.98 14.35 -7.83
CA GLU A 246 -19.48 15.27 -6.78
C GLU A 246 -18.61 16.53 -6.66
N MET A 247 -17.33 16.44 -7.03
CA MET A 247 -16.42 17.59 -7.10
C MET A 247 -16.45 18.31 -8.45
N GLY A 248 -17.32 17.89 -9.38
CA GLY A 248 -17.60 18.57 -10.65
C GLY A 248 -16.78 18.08 -11.85
N TYR A 249 -16.01 17.00 -11.72
CA TYR A 249 -15.32 16.34 -12.82
C TYR A 249 -16.26 15.35 -13.48
N THR A 250 -16.86 15.71 -14.62
CA THR A 250 -17.87 14.88 -15.30
C THR A 250 -17.38 14.29 -16.62
N ASN A 251 -16.26 14.80 -17.17
CA ASN A 251 -15.69 14.32 -18.42
C ASN A 251 -14.72 13.14 -18.17
N ILE A 252 -15.28 12.02 -17.70
CA ILE A 252 -14.54 10.84 -17.32
C ILE A 252 -14.88 9.68 -18.26
N THR A 253 -13.88 9.10 -18.91
CA THR A 253 -13.98 7.88 -19.70
C THR A 253 -13.35 6.74 -18.91
N VAL A 254 -14.13 5.75 -18.52
CA VAL A 254 -13.63 4.55 -17.85
C VAL A 254 -13.15 3.53 -18.87
N VAL A 255 -12.00 2.88 -18.60
CA VAL A 255 -11.48 1.78 -19.42
C VAL A 255 -12.39 0.56 -19.26
N LYS A 256 -13.19 0.28 -20.29
CA LYS A 256 -14.31 -0.64 -20.21
C LYS A 256 -13.93 -2.08 -19.83
N GLU A 257 -12.81 -2.58 -20.35
CA GLU A 257 -12.32 -3.95 -20.10
C GLU A 257 -11.78 -4.11 -18.67
N GLN A 258 -11.49 -2.99 -18.00
CA GLN A 258 -10.95 -2.95 -16.62
C GLN A 258 -11.95 -2.36 -15.63
N GLU A 259 -13.15 -1.99 -16.09
CA GLU A 259 -14.18 -1.32 -15.29
C GLU A 259 -14.75 -2.24 -14.20
N GLN A 260 -15.16 -3.45 -14.59
CA GLN A 260 -15.80 -4.36 -13.66
C GLN A 260 -14.78 -5.10 -12.80
N PRO A 261 -15.07 -5.29 -11.49
CA PRO A 261 -14.23 -6.08 -10.61
C PRO A 261 -14.03 -7.51 -11.13
N ASP A 262 -12.77 -7.93 -11.27
CA ASP A 262 -12.42 -9.29 -11.71
C ASP A 262 -11.06 -9.71 -11.12
N GLY A 263 -11.06 -10.68 -10.21
CA GLY A 263 -9.86 -11.19 -9.54
C GLY A 263 -8.91 -11.99 -10.45
N HIS A 264 -9.29 -12.28 -11.69
CA HIS A 264 -8.40 -12.89 -12.69
C HIS A 264 -7.53 -11.85 -13.39
N PHE A 265 -7.89 -10.57 -13.36
CA PHE A 265 -7.17 -9.47 -14.03
C PHE A 265 -6.83 -9.78 -15.49
N PRO A 266 -7.83 -10.06 -16.34
CA PRO A 266 -7.63 -10.67 -17.67
C PRO A 266 -6.80 -9.82 -18.63
N THR A 267 -6.81 -8.50 -18.46
CA THR A 267 -6.05 -7.56 -19.30
C THR A 267 -4.74 -7.10 -18.66
N CYS A 268 -4.50 -7.42 -17.38
CA CYS A 268 -3.36 -6.95 -16.62
C CYS A 268 -2.99 -7.96 -15.52
N PRO A 269 -2.21 -9.05 -15.81
CA PRO A 269 -1.85 -10.07 -14.83
C PRO A 269 -1.13 -9.53 -13.57
N TYR A 270 -0.48 -8.37 -13.68
CA TYR A 270 0.13 -7.62 -12.60
C TYR A 270 -0.56 -6.25 -12.50
N PRO A 271 -1.68 -6.13 -11.76
CA PRO A 271 -2.50 -4.92 -11.72
C PRO A 271 -1.87 -3.83 -10.84
N ASN A 272 -0.65 -3.42 -11.20
CA ASN A 272 0.16 -2.44 -10.48
C ASN A 272 0.35 -1.19 -11.35
N PRO A 273 -0.22 -0.03 -11.01
CA PRO A 273 -0.10 1.19 -11.80
C PRO A 273 1.33 1.77 -11.87
N GLU A 274 2.29 1.19 -11.15
CA GLU A 274 3.72 1.54 -11.27
C GLU A 274 4.33 1.01 -12.58
N ILE A 275 3.75 -0.04 -13.19
CA ILE A 275 4.32 -0.68 -14.36
C ILE A 275 3.62 -0.26 -15.66
N LYS A 276 4.41 -0.09 -16.69
CA LYS A 276 3.95 0.39 -18.00
C LYS A 276 2.89 -0.51 -18.62
N GLU A 277 3.00 -1.81 -18.44
CA GLU A 277 2.08 -2.82 -18.96
C GLU A 277 0.68 -2.66 -18.35
N ALA A 278 0.57 -2.34 -17.08
CA ALA A 278 -0.70 -2.08 -16.41
C ALA A 278 -1.38 -0.81 -16.96
N MET A 279 -0.60 0.18 -17.32
CA MET A 279 -1.08 1.46 -17.86
C MET A 279 -1.37 1.42 -19.37
N ALA A 280 -0.91 0.39 -20.08
CA ALA A 280 -0.90 0.35 -21.55
C ALA A 280 -2.30 0.52 -22.16
N LEU A 281 -3.30 -0.21 -21.66
CA LEU A 281 -4.69 -0.11 -22.16
C LEU A 281 -5.31 1.26 -21.85
N GLY A 282 -5.05 1.80 -20.66
CA GLY A 282 -5.46 3.16 -20.30
C GLY A 282 -4.84 4.21 -21.22
N MET A 283 -3.56 4.09 -21.56
CA MET A 283 -2.90 4.99 -22.52
C MET A 283 -3.48 4.87 -23.93
N GLU A 284 -3.89 3.67 -24.34
CA GLU A 284 -4.60 3.48 -25.63
C GLU A 284 -5.94 4.22 -25.63
N TYR A 285 -6.72 4.09 -24.56
CA TYR A 285 -7.96 4.85 -24.37
C TYR A 285 -7.69 6.36 -24.36
N ALA A 286 -6.67 6.80 -23.64
CA ALA A 286 -6.31 8.21 -23.57
C ALA A 286 -5.98 8.79 -24.95
N ARG A 287 -5.25 8.06 -25.80
CA ARG A 287 -4.99 8.47 -27.19
C ARG A 287 -6.27 8.55 -28.02
N LYS A 288 -7.16 7.54 -27.93
CA LYS A 288 -8.42 7.49 -28.65
C LYS A 288 -9.37 8.64 -28.29
N CYS A 289 -9.46 8.96 -26.99
CA CYS A 289 -10.33 10.02 -26.48
C CYS A 289 -9.66 11.39 -26.47
N ASN A 290 -8.39 11.48 -26.86
CA ASN A 290 -7.55 12.69 -26.70
C ASN A 290 -7.60 13.24 -25.27
N ALA A 291 -7.56 12.37 -24.27
CA ALA A 291 -7.66 12.74 -22.87
C ALA A 291 -6.53 13.66 -22.40
N ASP A 292 -6.79 14.47 -21.41
CA ASP A 292 -5.79 15.35 -20.80
C ASP A 292 -4.97 14.62 -19.74
N LEU A 293 -5.61 13.69 -19.00
CA LEU A 293 -5.06 12.96 -17.88
C LEU A 293 -5.53 11.50 -17.92
N LEU A 294 -4.61 10.56 -17.70
CA LEU A 294 -4.90 9.17 -17.39
C LEU A 294 -4.65 8.91 -15.91
N LEU A 295 -5.60 8.25 -15.24
CA LEU A 295 -5.49 7.73 -13.88
C LEU A 295 -5.68 6.22 -13.89
N ALA A 296 -4.92 5.50 -13.06
CA ALA A 296 -5.21 4.10 -12.74
C ALA A 296 -4.97 3.84 -11.25
N THR A 297 -5.88 3.07 -10.63
CA THR A 297 -5.74 2.61 -9.25
C THR A 297 -5.50 1.11 -9.21
N ASP A 298 -4.73 0.63 -8.22
CA ASP A 298 -4.56 -0.80 -8.01
C ASP A 298 -5.83 -1.46 -7.42
N PRO A 299 -5.91 -2.80 -7.35
CA PRO A 299 -7.17 -3.48 -7.00
C PRO A 299 -7.78 -3.11 -5.66
N ASP A 300 -6.99 -2.85 -4.64
CA ASP A 300 -7.49 -2.39 -3.32
C ASP A 300 -7.49 -0.86 -3.17
N CYS A 301 -7.21 -0.15 -4.28
CA CYS A 301 -7.33 1.30 -4.44
C CYS A 301 -6.59 2.08 -3.33
N ASP A 302 -5.36 1.65 -3.05
CA ASP A 302 -4.45 2.38 -2.16
C ASP A 302 -3.30 3.07 -2.92
N ARG A 303 -3.19 2.88 -4.25
CA ARG A 303 -2.20 3.49 -5.14
C ARG A 303 -2.84 4.12 -6.35
N VAL A 304 -2.20 5.18 -6.87
CA VAL A 304 -2.63 5.87 -8.10
C VAL A 304 -1.44 6.13 -9.00
N GLY A 305 -1.48 5.57 -10.21
CA GLY A 305 -0.56 5.92 -11.29
C GLY A 305 -1.20 6.87 -12.29
N ILE A 306 -0.39 7.73 -12.91
CA ILE A 306 -0.86 8.72 -13.89
C ILE A 306 0.01 8.77 -15.14
N ALA A 307 -0.63 9.17 -16.24
CA ALA A 307 0.07 9.62 -17.43
C ALA A 307 -0.50 10.94 -17.93
N VAL A 308 0.37 11.80 -18.43
CA VAL A 308 0.04 13.13 -18.96
C VAL A 308 0.66 13.30 -20.33
N LYS A 309 0.12 14.23 -21.15
CA LYS A 309 0.68 14.54 -22.46
C LYS A 309 1.94 15.39 -22.34
N ASN A 310 2.95 15.03 -23.12
CA ASN A 310 4.09 15.89 -23.37
C ASN A 310 3.84 16.89 -24.54
N LYS A 311 4.83 17.72 -24.84
CA LYS A 311 4.74 18.74 -25.93
C LYS A 311 4.57 18.12 -27.33
N ALA A 312 4.94 16.86 -27.53
CA ALA A 312 4.73 16.13 -28.77
C ALA A 312 3.33 15.48 -28.85
N GLY A 313 2.52 15.54 -27.78
CA GLY A 313 1.21 14.90 -27.68
C GLY A 313 1.26 13.43 -27.27
N GLU A 314 2.44 12.93 -26.92
CA GLU A 314 2.62 11.55 -26.40
C GLU A 314 2.38 11.50 -24.89
N TYR A 315 1.88 10.35 -24.41
CA TYR A 315 1.64 10.17 -22.98
C TYR A 315 2.89 9.66 -22.27
N GLU A 316 3.27 10.38 -21.23
CA GLU A 316 4.36 10.02 -20.32
C GLU A 316 3.82 9.61 -18.97
N LEU A 317 4.32 8.48 -18.45
CA LEU A 317 4.03 8.01 -17.10
C LEU A 317 4.87 8.82 -16.11
N LEU A 318 4.23 9.34 -15.07
CA LEU A 318 4.93 9.94 -13.94
C LEU A 318 5.15 8.88 -12.86
N THR A 319 6.35 8.87 -12.27
CA THR A 319 6.64 8.01 -11.12
C THR A 319 5.89 8.48 -9.88
N GLY A 320 5.75 7.59 -8.88
CA GLY A 320 5.14 7.95 -7.61
C GLY A 320 5.85 9.10 -6.90
N ASN A 321 7.18 9.15 -7.00
CA ASN A 321 7.97 10.26 -6.49
C ASN A 321 7.69 11.57 -7.23
N GLN A 322 7.64 11.56 -8.57
CA GLN A 322 7.34 12.76 -9.37
C GLN A 322 5.95 13.31 -9.07
N THR A 323 4.95 12.44 -9.04
CA THR A 323 3.58 12.82 -8.69
C THR A 323 3.49 13.33 -7.25
N GLY A 324 4.18 12.66 -6.32
CA GLY A 324 4.24 13.08 -4.91
C GLY A 324 4.88 14.45 -4.71
N MET A 325 5.97 14.76 -5.43
CA MET A 325 6.59 16.08 -5.40
C MET A 325 5.67 17.18 -5.94
N LEU A 326 5.01 16.91 -7.07
CA LEU A 326 4.05 17.85 -7.66
C LEU A 326 2.89 18.13 -6.70
N LEU A 327 2.35 17.07 -6.05
CA LEU A 327 1.29 17.21 -5.05
C LEU A 327 1.77 17.99 -3.82
N LEU A 328 2.96 17.68 -3.29
CA LEU A 328 3.53 18.38 -2.13
C LEU A 328 3.66 19.88 -2.42
N ASP A 329 4.25 20.24 -3.56
CA ASP A 329 4.41 21.61 -3.99
C ASP A 329 3.06 22.31 -4.18
N TYR A 330 2.11 21.66 -4.87
CA TYR A 330 0.77 22.18 -5.10
C TYR A 330 0.03 22.44 -3.78
N ILE A 331 -0.03 21.45 -2.89
CA ILE A 331 -0.73 21.56 -1.60
C ILE A 331 -0.13 22.67 -0.75
N CYS A 332 1.20 22.72 -0.65
CA CYS A 332 1.89 23.72 0.16
C CYS A 332 1.72 25.13 -0.42
N SER A 333 1.89 25.30 -1.73
CA SER A 333 1.73 26.61 -2.39
C SER A 333 0.31 27.15 -2.22
N GLN A 334 -0.72 26.30 -2.39
CA GLN A 334 -2.11 26.70 -2.20
C GLN A 334 -2.40 27.07 -0.73
N ARG A 335 -1.92 26.28 0.23
CA ARG A 335 -2.08 26.59 1.66
C ARG A 335 -1.41 27.89 2.05
N ILE A 336 -0.20 28.19 1.54
CA ILE A 336 0.48 29.48 1.75
C ILE A 336 -0.31 30.61 1.13
N LYS A 337 -0.68 30.48 -0.16
CA LYS A 337 -1.44 31.50 -0.92
C LYS A 337 -2.71 31.93 -0.20
N HIS A 338 -3.41 31.00 0.43
CA HIS A 338 -4.68 31.24 1.12
C HIS A 338 -4.56 31.43 2.64
N GLY A 339 -3.33 31.46 3.19
CA GLY A 339 -3.12 31.59 4.63
C GLY A 339 -3.69 30.41 5.45
N LYS A 340 -3.65 29.20 4.88
CA LYS A 340 -4.19 27.96 5.46
C LYS A 340 -3.10 26.95 5.87
N MET A 341 -1.83 27.37 5.82
CA MET A 341 -0.74 26.53 6.34
C MET A 341 -0.86 26.43 7.86
N PRO A 342 -0.79 25.22 8.45
CA PRO A 342 -0.78 25.05 9.91
C PRO A 342 0.40 25.78 10.57
N ALA A 343 0.31 26.03 11.87
CA ALA A 343 1.36 26.73 12.62
C ALA A 343 2.65 25.91 12.79
N ASP A 344 2.55 24.57 12.82
CA ASP A 344 3.69 23.63 12.94
C ASP A 344 3.52 22.53 11.89
N PRO A 345 3.69 22.87 10.58
CA PRO A 345 3.33 21.95 9.52
C PRO A 345 4.34 20.81 9.39
N VAL A 346 3.82 19.60 9.18
CA VAL A 346 4.58 18.36 9.13
C VAL A 346 4.31 17.61 7.84
N MET A 347 5.39 17.25 7.15
CA MET A 347 5.43 16.22 6.12
C MET A 347 5.99 14.93 6.71
N ILE A 348 5.41 13.79 6.36
CA ILE A 348 5.94 12.48 6.72
C ILE A 348 6.39 11.78 5.44
N LYS A 349 7.54 11.12 5.45
CA LYS A 349 8.01 10.29 4.32
C LYS A 349 8.77 9.06 4.81
N THR A 350 8.89 8.05 3.97
CA THR A 350 9.76 6.92 4.28
C THR A 350 11.22 7.23 3.94
N ILE A 351 12.13 6.48 4.54
CA ILE A 351 13.59 6.62 4.28
C ILE A 351 14.00 6.28 2.84
N VAL A 352 13.12 5.65 2.05
CA VAL A 352 13.33 5.32 0.63
C VAL A 352 12.58 6.25 -0.32
N THR A 353 11.64 7.04 0.18
CA THR A 353 10.97 8.09 -0.60
C THR A 353 11.96 9.19 -0.93
N MET A 354 11.84 9.77 -2.12
CA MET A 354 12.74 10.77 -2.69
C MET A 354 13.16 11.87 -1.71
N ASP A 355 14.46 12.09 -1.59
CA ASP A 355 15.01 13.09 -0.64
C ASP A 355 14.77 14.54 -1.07
N MET A 356 14.49 14.85 -2.37
CA MET A 356 14.05 16.17 -2.82
C MET A 356 12.76 16.62 -2.12
N GLY A 357 11.89 15.68 -1.72
CA GLY A 357 10.70 16.01 -0.93
C GLY A 357 11.01 16.81 0.34
N GLU A 358 12.16 16.54 0.99
CA GLU A 358 12.61 17.30 2.16
C GLU A 358 12.97 18.75 1.81
N GLN A 359 13.57 18.98 0.65
CA GLN A 359 13.93 20.32 0.19
C GLN A 359 12.67 21.14 -0.13
N ILE A 360 11.68 20.52 -0.80
CA ILE A 360 10.38 21.16 -1.08
C ILE A 360 9.67 21.46 0.24
N ALA A 361 9.61 20.51 1.17
CA ALA A 361 9.00 20.70 2.49
C ALA A 361 9.66 21.86 3.26
N ALA A 362 10.99 21.88 3.30
CA ALA A 362 11.75 22.94 3.95
C ALA A 362 11.50 24.33 3.33
N HIS A 363 11.38 24.42 1.99
CA HIS A 363 11.03 25.66 1.29
C HIS A 363 9.71 26.25 1.79
N TYR A 364 8.72 25.41 2.05
CA TYR A 364 7.41 25.82 2.57
C TYR A 364 7.31 25.85 4.10
N GLY A 365 8.44 25.65 4.79
CA GLY A 365 8.51 25.71 6.26
C GLY A 365 7.95 24.45 6.96
N LEU A 366 7.82 23.33 6.26
CA LEU A 366 7.40 22.07 6.86
C LEU A 366 8.58 21.37 7.54
N ARG A 367 8.30 20.80 8.69
CA ARG A 367 9.20 19.83 9.34
C ARG A 367 8.98 18.45 8.69
N THR A 368 10.05 17.80 8.26
CA THR A 368 9.98 16.43 7.73
C THR A 368 10.21 15.40 8.85
N VAL A 369 9.37 14.37 8.88
CA VAL A 369 9.51 13.19 9.72
C VAL A 369 9.80 11.99 8.83
N ASN A 370 11.03 11.45 8.93
CA ASN A 370 11.42 10.24 8.23
C ASN A 370 11.01 9.00 9.03
N VAL A 371 10.43 8.00 8.36
CA VAL A 371 10.02 6.72 8.96
C VAL A 371 10.57 5.54 8.16
N LEU A 372 10.54 4.34 8.74
CA LEU A 372 10.84 3.11 8.01
C LEU A 372 9.81 2.87 6.90
N THR A 373 10.18 2.05 5.92
CA THR A 373 9.30 1.69 4.78
C THR A 373 8.07 0.93 5.26
N GLY A 374 6.92 1.37 4.81
CA GLY A 374 5.60 0.83 5.10
C GLY A 374 4.69 1.86 5.76
N PHE A 375 3.50 2.00 5.19
CA PHE A 375 2.57 3.07 5.58
C PHE A 375 2.12 3.00 7.05
N LYS A 376 2.22 1.84 7.70
CA LYS A 376 1.96 1.69 9.13
C LYS A 376 2.79 2.63 10.01
N PHE A 377 4.06 2.87 9.65
CA PHE A 377 4.91 3.80 10.38
C PHE A 377 4.49 5.26 10.15
N ILE A 378 3.95 5.56 8.97
CA ILE A 378 3.35 6.85 8.65
C ILE A 378 2.07 7.04 9.48
N GLY A 379 1.16 6.05 9.43
CA GLY A 379 -0.09 6.06 10.20
C GLY A 379 0.15 6.21 11.71
N GLU A 380 1.19 5.56 12.24
CA GLU A 380 1.62 5.73 13.64
C GLU A 380 2.03 7.17 13.97
N GLN A 381 2.77 7.84 13.07
CA GLN A 381 3.16 9.25 13.29
C GLN A 381 1.95 10.19 13.23
N ILE A 382 1.01 9.96 12.29
CA ILE A 382 -0.24 10.72 12.26
C ILE A 382 -1.03 10.50 13.56
N GLY A 383 -1.10 9.25 14.05
CA GLY A 383 -1.71 8.92 15.33
C GLY A 383 -1.06 9.62 16.53
N LYS A 384 0.27 9.72 16.56
CA LYS A 384 1.01 10.49 17.59
C LYS A 384 0.68 11.98 17.55
N LEU A 385 0.56 12.57 16.35
CA LEU A 385 0.11 13.97 16.21
C LEU A 385 -1.31 14.15 16.73
N GLU A 386 -2.21 13.22 16.44
CA GLU A 386 -3.59 13.24 16.96
C GLU A 386 -3.64 13.17 18.49
N GLN A 387 -2.89 12.25 19.10
CA GLN A 387 -2.79 12.14 20.56
C GLN A 387 -2.27 13.41 21.25
N LEU A 388 -1.41 14.16 20.54
CA LEU A 388 -0.91 15.46 20.99
C LEU A 388 -1.87 16.63 20.72
N GLY A 389 -3.06 16.39 20.13
CA GLY A 389 -3.98 17.43 19.70
C GLY A 389 -3.47 18.24 18.50
N LYS A 390 -2.54 17.69 17.72
CA LYS A 390 -1.85 18.32 16.58
C LYS A 390 -2.14 17.62 15.24
N ALA A 391 -3.27 16.94 15.11
CA ALA A 391 -3.64 16.27 13.86
C ALA A 391 -3.61 17.22 12.65
N ASP A 392 -4.02 18.49 12.86
CA ASP A 392 -4.03 19.52 11.82
C ASP A 392 -2.63 19.96 11.37
N SER A 393 -1.58 19.66 12.13
CA SER A 393 -0.19 19.91 11.72
C SER A 393 0.25 19.02 10.57
N TYR A 394 -0.36 17.85 10.38
CA TYR A 394 -0.09 16.96 9.27
C TYR A 394 -0.58 17.58 7.96
N VAL A 395 0.31 17.67 6.96
CA VAL A 395 0.02 18.32 5.66
C VAL A 395 -0.10 17.30 4.55
N PHE A 396 0.88 16.42 4.40
CA PHE A 396 0.92 15.47 3.29
C PHE A 396 1.94 14.36 3.52
N VAL A 397 1.68 13.23 2.87
CA VAL A 397 2.61 12.11 2.72
C VAL A 397 2.50 11.49 1.34
N PHE A 398 3.62 11.04 0.81
CA PHE A 398 3.67 10.16 -0.35
C PHE A 398 4.75 9.09 -0.20
N GLU A 399 4.54 7.97 -0.86
CA GLU A 399 5.53 6.90 -1.03
C GLU A 399 5.94 6.81 -2.50
N GLU A 400 7.18 6.39 -2.74
CA GLU A 400 7.71 6.09 -4.07
C GLU A 400 6.85 5.07 -4.82
N SER A 401 6.14 4.23 -4.07
CA SER A 401 5.23 3.18 -4.55
C SER A 401 3.81 3.68 -4.83
N TYR A 402 3.65 4.95 -5.23
CA TYR A 402 2.40 5.54 -5.72
C TYR A 402 1.27 5.64 -4.69
N GLY A 403 1.61 5.63 -3.40
CA GLY A 403 0.67 5.85 -2.30
C GLY A 403 0.71 7.29 -1.82
N TYR A 404 -0.46 7.90 -1.60
CA TYR A 404 -0.63 9.29 -1.17
C TYR A 404 -1.67 9.38 -0.06
N LEU A 405 -1.54 10.42 0.78
CA LEU A 405 -2.58 10.77 1.75
C LEU A 405 -2.45 12.24 2.15
N THR A 406 -3.54 13.00 2.01
CA THR A 406 -3.60 14.43 2.35
C THR A 406 -4.25 14.72 3.69
N GLY A 407 -5.11 13.84 4.20
CA GLY A 407 -5.85 14.03 5.44
C GLY A 407 -5.54 13.00 6.53
N SER A 408 -5.91 13.33 7.75
CA SER A 408 -5.71 12.44 8.91
C SER A 408 -6.93 11.56 9.23
N TYR A 409 -7.92 11.49 8.34
CA TYR A 409 -9.17 10.74 8.55
C TYR A 409 -9.00 9.22 8.43
N VAL A 410 -7.97 8.76 7.72
CA VAL A 410 -7.50 7.36 7.62
C VAL A 410 -6.05 7.24 8.05
N ARG A 411 -5.56 6.00 8.18
CA ARG A 411 -4.18 5.67 8.59
C ARG A 411 -3.48 4.74 7.61
N ASP A 412 -3.98 4.66 6.40
CA ASP A 412 -3.34 3.97 5.26
C ASP A 412 -3.42 4.86 4.02
N LYS A 413 -2.70 4.50 2.97
CA LYS A 413 -2.75 5.17 1.67
C LYS A 413 -4.18 5.21 1.16
N ASP A 414 -4.55 6.30 0.52
CA ASP A 414 -5.88 6.46 -0.06
C ASP A 414 -5.79 6.80 -1.54
N GLY A 415 -6.13 5.82 -2.39
CA GLY A 415 -6.16 6.02 -3.84
C GLY A 415 -7.34 6.88 -4.29
N VAL A 416 -8.41 7.01 -3.49
CA VAL A 416 -9.53 7.91 -3.81
C VAL A 416 -9.12 9.36 -3.58
N ASP A 417 -8.47 9.66 -2.45
CA ASP A 417 -7.86 10.95 -2.14
C ASP A 417 -6.79 11.32 -3.16
N GLY A 418 -5.86 10.39 -3.44
CA GLY A 418 -4.80 10.59 -4.43
C GLY A 418 -5.36 10.92 -5.82
N ALA A 419 -6.36 10.18 -6.29
CA ALA A 419 -6.99 10.43 -7.59
C ALA A 419 -7.68 11.80 -7.63
N TYR A 420 -8.41 12.16 -6.58
CA TYR A 420 -9.06 13.48 -6.50
C TYR A 420 -8.04 14.63 -6.46
N MET A 421 -7.05 14.54 -5.59
CA MET A 421 -6.03 15.60 -5.44
C MET A 421 -5.18 15.76 -6.71
N ILE A 422 -4.90 14.68 -7.43
CA ILE A 422 -4.23 14.73 -8.73
C ILE A 422 -5.10 15.46 -9.77
N CYS A 423 -6.40 15.16 -9.84
CA CYS A 423 -7.32 15.86 -10.74
C CYS A 423 -7.42 17.35 -10.40
N GLU A 424 -7.47 17.68 -9.12
CA GLU A 424 -7.51 19.08 -8.66
C GLU A 424 -6.23 19.83 -9.05
N MET A 425 -5.06 19.28 -8.75
CA MET A 425 -3.77 19.82 -9.12
C MET A 425 -3.64 20.00 -10.64
N PHE A 426 -4.00 18.97 -11.41
CA PHE A 426 -3.98 19.02 -12.87
C PHE A 426 -4.84 20.18 -13.40
N SER A 427 -6.08 20.28 -12.92
CA SER A 427 -7.02 21.34 -13.35
C SER A 427 -6.55 22.73 -12.96
N TYR A 428 -5.93 22.86 -11.79
CA TYR A 428 -5.35 24.13 -11.33
C TYR A 428 -4.26 24.62 -12.29
N TYR A 429 -3.28 23.78 -12.62
CA TYR A 429 -2.21 24.17 -13.54
C TYR A 429 -2.69 24.31 -14.98
N ALA A 430 -3.56 23.42 -15.46
CA ALA A 430 -4.14 23.51 -16.80
C ALA A 430 -4.94 24.80 -17.01
N THR A 431 -5.64 25.29 -15.99
CA THR A 431 -6.35 26.58 -16.04
C THR A 431 -5.39 27.76 -16.24
N GLN A 432 -4.15 27.61 -15.83
CA GLN A 432 -3.08 28.61 -16.02
C GLN A 432 -2.25 28.39 -17.29
N GLY A 433 -2.57 27.36 -18.08
CA GLY A 433 -1.81 26.98 -19.27
C GLY A 433 -0.46 26.32 -18.97
N ILE A 434 -0.29 25.77 -17.77
CA ILE A 434 0.92 25.09 -17.31
C ILE A 434 0.68 23.59 -17.34
N SER A 435 1.54 22.81 -17.98
CA SER A 435 1.48 21.35 -17.91
C SER A 435 2.15 20.84 -16.62
N LEU A 436 1.78 19.62 -16.17
CA LEU A 436 2.46 19.00 -15.02
C LEU A 436 3.94 18.71 -15.33
N LEU A 437 4.30 18.44 -16.59
CA LEU A 437 5.69 18.26 -16.99
C LEU A 437 6.47 19.56 -16.93
N ASP A 438 5.88 20.70 -17.37
CA ASP A 438 6.53 22.01 -17.22
C ASP A 438 6.72 22.36 -15.73
N ARG A 439 5.71 22.05 -14.87
CA ARG A 439 5.84 22.27 -13.43
C ARG A 439 6.92 21.38 -12.82
N LEU A 440 7.02 20.13 -13.24
CA LEU A 440 8.07 19.21 -12.80
C LEU A 440 9.47 19.72 -13.20
N ASP A 441 9.62 20.23 -14.43
CA ASP A 441 10.85 20.85 -14.90
C ASP A 441 11.24 22.08 -14.06
N GLU A 442 10.26 22.88 -13.62
CA GLU A 442 10.50 24.00 -12.71
C GLU A 442 10.99 23.55 -11.34
N LEU A 443 10.43 22.46 -10.79
CA LEU A 443 10.91 21.87 -9.54
C LEU A 443 12.35 21.39 -9.69
N TYR A 444 12.68 20.71 -10.80
CA TYR A 444 14.04 20.26 -11.06
C TYR A 444 15.02 21.43 -11.24
N LYS A 445 14.62 22.53 -11.88
CA LYS A 445 15.44 23.74 -11.97
C LYS A 445 15.67 24.40 -10.61
N THR A 446 14.69 24.31 -9.72
CA THR A 446 14.75 24.94 -8.40
C THR A 446 15.58 24.15 -7.40
N TYR A 447 15.44 22.81 -7.40
CA TYR A 447 16.01 21.92 -6.38
C TYR A 447 17.10 20.98 -6.90
N GLY A 448 17.41 21.02 -8.20
CA GLY A 448 18.27 20.05 -8.89
C GLY A 448 17.46 18.88 -9.44
N TYR A 449 17.99 18.22 -10.49
CA TYR A 449 17.36 17.02 -11.03
C TYR A 449 17.56 15.85 -10.05
N CYS A 450 16.48 15.15 -9.72
CA CYS A 450 16.54 14.01 -8.82
C CYS A 450 16.02 12.75 -9.51
N LEU A 451 16.88 11.73 -9.58
CA LEU A 451 16.55 10.40 -10.11
C LEU A 451 16.46 9.40 -8.96
N ASN A 452 15.36 8.65 -8.91
CA ASN A 452 15.20 7.56 -7.97
C ASN A 452 14.95 6.26 -8.71
N THR A 453 15.74 5.23 -8.40
CA THR A 453 15.62 3.91 -9.00
C THR A 453 15.49 2.83 -7.93
N LEU A 454 14.94 1.68 -8.34
CA LEU A 454 14.80 0.50 -7.51
C LEU A 454 15.36 -0.71 -8.25
N HIS A 455 16.40 -1.32 -7.70
CA HIS A 455 16.95 -2.59 -8.14
C HIS A 455 16.51 -3.71 -7.19
N SER A 456 16.00 -4.80 -7.74
CA SER A 456 15.52 -5.95 -6.97
C SER A 456 16.28 -7.21 -7.37
N TYR A 457 16.82 -7.91 -6.38
CA TYR A 457 17.61 -9.14 -6.57
C TYR A 457 16.88 -10.28 -5.85
N GLU A 458 16.63 -11.37 -6.57
CA GLU A 458 15.91 -12.54 -6.06
C GLU A 458 16.88 -13.61 -5.57
N PHE A 459 16.53 -14.25 -4.45
CA PHE A 459 17.35 -15.28 -3.80
C PHE A 459 16.46 -16.46 -3.42
N ASP A 460 16.59 -17.58 -4.13
CA ASP A 460 15.74 -18.74 -3.92
C ASP A 460 16.19 -19.64 -2.76
N GLY A 461 15.22 -20.14 -2.02
CA GLY A 461 15.38 -21.14 -0.99
C GLY A 461 16.19 -20.69 0.25
N SER A 462 16.55 -21.65 1.09
CA SER A 462 17.31 -21.41 2.32
C SER A 462 18.75 -20.92 2.08
N ALA A 463 19.38 -21.40 1.01
CA ALA A 463 20.71 -20.96 0.60
C ALA A 463 20.67 -19.48 0.15
N GLY A 464 19.64 -19.09 -0.60
CA GLY A 464 19.44 -17.69 -1.01
C GLY A 464 19.20 -16.76 0.19
N PHE A 465 18.44 -17.19 1.18
CA PHE A 465 18.26 -16.43 2.42
C PHE A 465 19.59 -16.22 3.18
N ALA A 466 20.40 -17.28 3.33
CA ALA A 466 21.71 -17.18 3.98
C ALA A 466 22.66 -16.24 3.18
N ARG A 467 22.63 -16.30 1.84
CA ARG A 467 23.38 -15.38 0.98
C ARG A 467 22.94 -13.92 1.20
N MET A 468 21.64 -13.64 1.23
CA MET A 468 21.11 -12.30 1.47
C MET A 468 21.60 -11.74 2.81
N GLN A 469 21.62 -12.55 3.88
CA GLN A 469 22.17 -12.16 5.18
C GLN A 469 23.68 -11.84 5.09
N SER A 470 24.45 -12.65 4.35
CA SER A 470 25.89 -12.39 4.12
C SER A 470 26.12 -11.08 3.37
N ILE A 471 25.28 -10.77 2.37
CA ILE A 471 25.31 -9.50 1.62
C ILE A 471 25.06 -8.33 2.56
N MET A 472 24.04 -8.39 3.42
CA MET A 472 23.76 -7.33 4.41
C MET A 472 24.95 -7.12 5.34
N GLN A 473 25.64 -8.17 5.76
CA GLN A 473 26.87 -8.04 6.58
C GLN A 473 28.01 -7.41 5.79
N ALA A 474 28.17 -7.74 4.51
CA ALA A 474 29.18 -7.13 3.64
C ALA A 474 28.93 -5.61 3.49
N PHE A 475 27.69 -5.20 3.27
CA PHE A 475 27.33 -3.77 3.24
C PHE A 475 27.63 -3.04 4.58
N ARG A 476 27.55 -3.73 5.73
CA ARG A 476 27.96 -3.18 7.05
C ARG A 476 29.48 -3.08 7.19
N GLY A 477 30.25 -3.74 6.34
CA GLY A 477 31.70 -3.86 6.43
C GLY A 477 32.50 -2.56 6.21
N GLY A 478 31.85 -1.40 6.14
CA GLY A 478 32.53 -0.10 6.09
C GLY A 478 32.89 0.36 4.68
N ILE A 479 31.98 0.20 3.74
CA ILE A 479 32.11 0.71 2.35
C ILE A 479 32.31 2.22 2.41
N LYS A 480 33.29 2.73 1.66
CA LYS A 480 33.71 4.13 1.68
C LYS A 480 33.15 4.95 0.53
N GLU A 481 32.75 4.31 -0.57
CA GLU A 481 32.25 4.98 -1.77
C GLU A 481 31.36 4.06 -2.60
N PHE A 482 30.47 4.67 -3.39
CA PHE A 482 29.67 4.04 -4.43
C PHE A 482 29.75 4.93 -5.68
N GLY A 483 30.17 4.38 -6.82
CA GLY A 483 30.24 5.12 -8.09
C GLY A 483 31.06 6.40 -7.99
N GLY A 484 32.18 6.39 -7.26
CA GLY A 484 33.02 7.58 -7.04
C GLY A 484 32.46 8.60 -6.02
N LYS A 485 31.23 8.40 -5.52
CA LYS A 485 30.66 9.24 -4.45
C LYS A 485 31.03 8.68 -3.08
N LYS A 486 31.70 9.48 -2.25
CA LYS A 486 32.08 9.07 -0.89
C LYS A 486 30.87 8.92 0.02
N VAL A 487 30.93 7.93 0.90
CA VAL A 487 29.97 7.76 1.99
C VAL A 487 30.21 8.82 3.05
N ALA A 488 29.33 9.80 3.15
CA ALA A 488 29.35 10.82 4.18
C ALA A 488 28.89 10.25 5.53
N ARG A 489 27.86 9.39 5.53
CA ARG A 489 27.32 8.76 6.74
C ARG A 489 26.59 7.45 6.38
N LEU A 490 26.78 6.42 7.21
CA LEU A 490 25.99 5.20 7.23
C LEU A 490 24.96 5.28 8.36
N LEU A 491 23.69 5.08 8.03
CA LEU A 491 22.58 4.91 8.96
C LEU A 491 22.20 3.42 8.98
N ASP A 492 22.52 2.73 10.07
CA ASP A 492 22.17 1.32 10.29
C ASP A 492 21.02 1.23 11.29
N TYR A 493 19.86 0.75 10.81
CA TYR A 493 18.64 0.65 11.60
C TYR A 493 18.50 -0.66 12.38
N VAL A 494 19.51 -1.56 12.34
CA VAL A 494 19.42 -2.89 12.99
C VAL A 494 19.20 -2.81 14.51
N GLN A 495 19.67 -1.76 15.17
CA GLN A 495 19.45 -1.52 16.61
C GLN A 495 18.36 -0.47 16.90
N GLY A 496 17.74 0.06 15.87
CA GLY A 496 16.92 1.26 15.93
C GLY A 496 17.78 2.52 15.85
N LEU A 497 17.26 3.56 15.22
CA LEU A 497 17.95 4.83 15.01
C LEU A 497 16.93 5.98 14.99
N ASP A 498 17.27 7.10 15.61
CA ASP A 498 16.46 8.33 15.61
C ASP A 498 14.99 8.11 16.06
N GLY A 499 14.79 7.22 17.04
CA GLY A 499 13.47 6.85 17.56
C GLY A 499 12.68 5.86 16.67
N LEU A 500 13.26 5.40 15.57
CA LEU A 500 12.68 4.37 14.71
C LEU A 500 12.96 2.96 15.26
N PRO A 501 12.05 2.00 15.07
CA PRO A 501 12.21 0.65 15.56
C PRO A 501 13.37 -0.08 14.86
N LYS A 502 13.81 -1.19 15.44
CA LYS A 502 14.81 -2.08 14.86
C LYS A 502 14.36 -2.61 13.51
N SER A 503 15.23 -2.51 12.51
CA SER A 503 14.97 -3.01 11.16
C SER A 503 16.28 -3.33 10.45
N ASP A 504 16.32 -4.41 9.69
CA ASP A 504 17.50 -4.79 8.89
C ASP A 504 17.57 -3.92 7.61
N VAL A 505 17.87 -2.64 7.79
CA VAL A 505 17.96 -1.64 6.72
C VAL A 505 19.21 -0.81 6.90
N LEU A 506 19.89 -0.52 5.81
CA LEU A 506 21.05 0.36 5.73
C LEU A 506 20.73 1.53 4.80
N LYS A 507 20.97 2.77 5.22
CA LYS A 507 20.95 3.95 4.34
C LYS A 507 22.33 4.59 4.34
N PHE A 508 22.95 4.65 3.17
CA PHE A 508 24.20 5.36 2.92
C PHE A 508 23.86 6.76 2.39
N LEU A 509 24.23 7.77 3.13
CA LEU A 509 24.21 9.16 2.66
C LEU A 509 25.54 9.39 1.94
N LEU A 510 25.48 9.80 0.69
CA LEU A 510 26.62 10.02 -0.18
C LEU A 510 26.85 11.53 -0.39
N GLU A 511 27.98 11.89 -0.98
CA GLU A 511 28.24 13.26 -1.44
C GLU A 511 27.17 13.71 -2.45
N ASP A 512 27.01 15.02 -2.62
CA ASP A 512 26.11 15.69 -3.58
C ASP A 512 24.63 15.28 -3.43
N ASN A 513 24.15 15.12 -2.20
CA ASN A 513 22.77 14.73 -1.88
C ASN A 513 22.32 13.41 -2.56
N CYS A 514 23.27 12.51 -2.84
CA CYS A 514 22.96 11.16 -3.28
C CYS A 514 22.75 10.24 -2.06
N SER A 515 21.99 9.18 -2.24
CA SER A 515 21.83 8.15 -1.21
C SER A 515 21.55 6.76 -1.79
N LEU A 516 21.89 5.73 -1.02
CA LEU A 516 21.61 4.34 -1.36
C LEU A 516 21.04 3.64 -0.14
N VAL A 517 19.89 2.97 -0.30
CA VAL A 517 19.27 2.17 0.76
C VAL A 517 19.28 0.71 0.38
N VAL A 518 19.80 -0.14 1.26
CA VAL A 518 19.80 -1.61 1.11
C VAL A 518 18.85 -2.21 2.12
N ARG A 519 17.90 -3.02 1.64
CA ARG A 519 16.86 -3.60 2.46
C ARG A 519 16.44 -4.98 1.97
N PRO A 520 16.49 -6.04 2.81
CA PRO A 520 15.83 -7.29 2.51
C PRO A 520 14.31 -7.12 2.57
N SER A 521 13.57 -7.80 1.69
CA SER A 521 12.12 -7.86 1.78
C SER A 521 11.70 -8.70 2.99
N GLY A 522 10.71 -8.23 3.74
CA GLY A 522 10.17 -8.98 4.88
C GLY A 522 9.25 -10.13 4.50
N THR A 523 8.77 -10.17 3.25
CA THR A 523 7.74 -11.11 2.78
C THR A 523 8.17 -11.99 1.61
N GLU A 524 9.24 -11.62 0.91
CA GLU A 524 9.75 -12.29 -0.28
C GLU A 524 11.26 -12.50 -0.16
N PRO A 525 11.84 -13.52 -0.80
CA PRO A 525 13.29 -13.73 -0.81
C PRO A 525 13.98 -12.75 -1.78
N LYS A 526 13.86 -11.46 -1.51
CA LYS A 526 14.37 -10.36 -2.35
C LYS A 526 15.17 -9.37 -1.53
N LEU A 527 16.30 -8.92 -2.09
CA LEU A 527 17.03 -7.75 -1.64
C LEU A 527 16.68 -6.57 -2.55
N LYS A 528 16.30 -5.45 -1.96
CA LYS A 528 15.97 -4.21 -2.64
C LYS A 528 17.04 -3.17 -2.40
N ILE A 529 17.50 -2.53 -3.47
CA ILE A 529 18.39 -1.37 -3.42
C ILE A 529 17.67 -0.18 -4.04
N TYR A 530 17.49 0.85 -3.25
CA TYR A 530 16.96 2.13 -3.69
C TYR A 530 18.11 3.11 -3.85
N ILE A 531 18.24 3.71 -5.01
CA ILE A 531 19.27 4.71 -5.31
C ILE A 531 18.57 6.05 -5.54
N SER A 532 19.01 7.07 -4.84
CA SER A 532 18.58 8.46 -5.03
C SER A 532 19.78 9.27 -5.47
N VAL A 533 19.69 9.89 -6.64
CA VAL A 533 20.74 10.73 -7.20
C VAL A 533 20.23 12.15 -7.37
N SER A 534 21.02 13.13 -6.93
CA SER A 534 20.83 14.54 -7.25
C SER A 534 21.91 14.99 -8.23
N ALA A 535 21.51 15.63 -9.34
CA ALA A 535 22.42 16.11 -10.38
C ALA A 535 21.88 17.39 -11.05
N GLU A 536 22.65 18.00 -11.95
CA GLU A 536 22.22 19.20 -12.66
C GLU A 536 21.14 18.92 -13.73
N ASN A 537 21.19 17.73 -14.34
CA ASN A 537 20.29 17.31 -15.39
C ASN A 537 20.09 15.80 -15.41
N LYS A 538 19.19 15.32 -16.26
CA LYS A 538 18.81 13.91 -16.37
C LYS A 538 19.98 13.02 -16.79
N GLU A 539 20.71 13.41 -17.81
CA GLU A 539 21.81 12.64 -18.36
C GLU A 539 22.90 12.41 -17.30
N MET A 540 23.28 13.45 -16.57
CA MET A 540 24.24 13.32 -15.45
C MET A 540 23.70 12.45 -14.32
N ALA A 541 22.39 12.54 -14.03
CA ALA A 541 21.78 11.70 -12.98
C ALA A 541 21.80 10.22 -13.38
N GLU A 542 21.50 9.90 -14.64
CA GLU A 542 21.54 8.54 -15.16
C GLU A 542 22.96 7.96 -15.14
N GLU A 543 23.97 8.75 -15.52
CA GLU A 543 25.40 8.34 -15.44
C GLU A 543 25.83 8.04 -13.98
N VAL A 544 25.50 8.94 -13.06
CA VAL A 544 25.85 8.77 -11.63
C VAL A 544 25.12 7.57 -11.03
N GLU A 545 23.85 7.39 -11.37
CA GLU A 545 23.05 6.25 -10.92
C GLU A 545 23.64 4.92 -11.37
N ASP A 546 23.98 4.81 -12.66
CA ASP A 546 24.58 3.62 -13.26
C ASP A 546 25.90 3.24 -12.57
N GLU A 547 26.76 4.21 -12.26
CA GLU A 547 28.04 3.97 -11.55
C GLU A 547 27.81 3.54 -10.08
N ILE A 548 26.80 4.12 -9.40
CA ILE A 548 26.42 3.71 -8.04
C ILE A 548 25.88 2.27 -8.07
N ALA A 549 24.97 1.96 -9.01
CA ALA A 549 24.37 0.64 -9.16
C ALA A 549 25.44 -0.43 -9.45
N LYS A 550 26.32 -0.21 -10.42
CA LYS A 550 27.44 -1.10 -10.74
C LYS A 550 28.35 -1.36 -9.53
N THR A 551 28.59 -0.33 -8.72
CA THR A 551 29.41 -0.50 -7.51
C THR A 551 28.69 -1.31 -6.46
N ALA A 552 27.38 -1.10 -6.27
CA ALA A 552 26.57 -1.87 -5.34
C ALA A 552 26.47 -3.35 -5.75
N GLU A 553 26.32 -3.64 -7.05
CA GLU A 553 26.25 -5.01 -7.59
C GLU A 553 27.48 -5.86 -7.26
N LYS A 554 28.67 -5.27 -7.18
CA LYS A 554 29.90 -6.00 -6.79
C LYS A 554 29.82 -6.62 -5.39
N TRP A 555 28.93 -6.14 -4.54
CA TRP A 555 28.71 -6.67 -3.19
C TRP A 555 27.58 -7.71 -3.15
N ILE A 556 26.81 -7.84 -4.24
CA ILE A 556 25.67 -8.75 -4.34
C ILE A 556 26.06 -10.00 -5.13
N CYS A 557 26.80 -9.84 -6.21
CA CYS A 557 27.31 -10.90 -7.07
C CYS A 557 28.68 -11.37 -6.62
#